data_9e46f6641fb72f62928b2c1e3e0c3f6d
#
_entry.id   9e46f6641fb72f62928b2c1e3e0c3f6d
#
_cell.length_a   1.000
_cell.length_b   1.000
_cell.length_c   1.000
_cell.angle_alpha   90.00
_cell.angle_beta   90.00
_cell.angle_gamma   90.00
#
_symmetry.space_group_name_H-M   'P 1'
#
loop_
_entity.id
_entity.type
_entity.pdbx_description
1 polymer ?
#
loop_
_entity_poly.entity_id
_entity_poly.type
_entity_poly.pdbx_seq_one_letter_code
_entity_poly.pdbx_strand_id
1 'polypeptide(L)'
;MKKTFETRKLYFGFPVFFLGYKDDVHGYNITTSSSAYSLGSMMVIGMRTKGNAVTEISKHGHFTVNIPREHLLEEVEIAGFNSRKDKFALTGLTYTVGETVDAPLVNECPISIECEVVELVECGKLTNIIGKVTRRVVEEDLLDEHGDFKGSEFSPISYIGDGSGRYYRYYNDHAIKMGSLIKKKKDLEK
;
A
#
# COMPACT_ATOMS: atom_id res chain seq x y z
N MET A 1 11.18 24.76 20.20
CA MET A 1 10.05 25.66 19.87
C MET A 1 9.36 25.17 18.61
N LYS A 2 8.00 25.05 18.58
CA LYS A 2 7.24 24.70 17.38
C LYS A 2 6.87 25.97 16.63
N LYS A 3 6.81 25.88 15.29
CA LYS A 3 6.35 26.97 14.40
C LYS A 3 5.26 26.46 13.49
N THR A 4 4.37 27.35 13.04
CA THR A 4 3.44 27.04 11.96
C THR A 4 4.23 26.71 10.69
N PHE A 5 3.85 25.64 10.01
CA PHE A 5 4.46 25.19 8.77
C PHE A 5 3.43 25.25 7.64
N GLU A 6 3.61 26.24 6.77
CA GLU A 6 2.71 26.50 5.67
C GLU A 6 3.00 25.53 4.51
N THR A 7 2.33 24.39 4.50
CA THR A 7 2.43 23.42 3.43
C THR A 7 1.05 22.84 3.06
N ARG A 8 0.87 22.51 1.80
CA ARG A 8 -0.33 21.80 1.32
C ARG A 8 -0.26 20.29 1.51
N LYS A 9 0.93 19.76 1.80
CA LYS A 9 1.18 18.33 1.91
C LYS A 9 2.24 18.08 2.98
N LEU A 10 1.94 17.18 3.88
CA LEU A 10 2.90 16.69 4.87
C LEU A 10 2.76 15.18 4.97
N TYR A 11 3.82 14.47 4.63
CA TYR A 11 3.91 13.02 4.71
C TYR A 11 4.90 12.65 5.82
N PHE A 12 4.50 11.77 6.72
CA PHE A 12 5.26 11.47 7.94
C PHE A 12 5.42 9.95 8.18
N GLY A 13 5.69 9.21 7.12
CA GLY A 13 5.85 7.75 7.17
C GLY A 13 4.63 7.02 6.63
N PHE A 14 4.14 7.42 5.46
CA PHE A 14 3.07 6.70 4.76
C PHE A 14 3.62 5.46 4.06
N PRO A 15 2.88 4.35 4.00
CA PRO A 15 3.30 3.17 3.26
C PRO A 15 3.40 3.47 1.77
N VAL A 16 4.26 2.74 1.06
CA VAL A 16 4.31 2.75 -0.41
C VAL A 16 3.83 1.40 -0.91
N PHE A 17 2.94 1.38 -1.89
CA PHE A 17 2.40 0.15 -2.45
C PHE A 17 1.96 0.33 -3.91
N PHE A 18 1.90 -0.78 -4.63
CA PHE A 18 1.20 -0.83 -5.90
C PHE A 18 -0.29 -1.13 -5.65
N LEU A 19 -1.13 -0.28 -6.19
CA LEU A 19 -2.57 -0.50 -6.27
C LEU A 19 -2.86 -1.19 -7.58
N GLY A 20 -3.25 -2.45 -7.54
CA GLY A 20 -3.62 -3.25 -8.70
C GLY A 20 -5.11 -3.15 -9.00
N TYR A 21 -5.47 -3.07 -10.26
CA TYR A 21 -6.85 -2.94 -10.72
C TYR A 21 -7.04 -3.49 -12.14
N LYS A 22 -8.27 -3.89 -12.46
CA LYS A 22 -8.67 -4.19 -13.83
C LYS A 22 -8.75 -2.89 -14.62
N ASP A 23 -8.24 -2.91 -15.86
CA ASP A 23 -8.14 -1.74 -16.74
C ASP A 23 -8.73 -2.11 -18.11
N ASP A 24 -9.71 -1.36 -18.58
CA ASP A 24 -10.42 -1.66 -19.83
C ASP A 24 -9.52 -1.61 -21.07
N VAL A 25 -8.42 -0.86 -21.01
CA VAL A 25 -7.50 -0.68 -22.15
C VAL A 25 -6.38 -1.72 -22.12
N HIS A 26 -5.86 -2.02 -20.93
CA HIS A 26 -4.67 -2.86 -20.75
C HIS A 26 -4.98 -4.24 -20.14
N GLY A 27 -6.25 -4.55 -19.87
CA GLY A 27 -6.70 -5.74 -19.17
C GLY A 27 -6.48 -5.60 -17.65
N TYR A 28 -5.24 -5.54 -17.19
CA TYR A 28 -4.87 -5.27 -15.80
C TYR A 28 -3.77 -4.23 -15.74
N ASN A 29 -3.78 -3.44 -14.67
CA ASN A 29 -2.80 -2.39 -14.50
C ASN A 29 -2.50 -2.15 -13.02
N ILE A 30 -1.45 -1.37 -12.76
CA ILE A 30 -1.05 -0.94 -11.42
C ILE A 30 -0.84 0.58 -11.39
N THR A 31 -0.83 1.15 -10.20
CA THR A 31 -0.33 2.50 -9.94
C THR A 31 0.28 2.56 -8.55
N THR A 32 1.29 3.39 -8.36
CA THR A 32 1.85 3.61 -7.03
C THR A 32 0.98 4.55 -6.22
N SER A 33 0.72 4.18 -4.97
CA SER A 33 0.04 5.01 -3.98
C SER A 33 0.74 4.94 -2.62
N SER A 34 0.42 5.92 -1.76
CA SER A 34 0.96 6.01 -0.40
C SER A 34 -0.08 6.45 0.63
N SER A 35 -1.32 6.65 0.23
CA SER A 35 -2.38 7.14 1.12
C SER A 35 -3.35 6.00 1.43
N ALA A 36 -3.00 5.17 2.40
CA ALA A 36 -3.83 4.05 2.82
C ALA A 36 -3.75 3.81 4.32
N TYR A 37 -4.82 3.24 4.87
CA TYR A 37 -4.80 2.59 6.16
C TYR A 37 -5.70 1.35 6.15
N SER A 38 -5.43 0.44 7.08
CA SER A 38 -6.22 -0.78 7.27
C SER A 38 -6.65 -0.90 8.72
N LEU A 39 -7.88 -1.32 8.94
CA LEU A 39 -8.42 -1.62 10.26
C LEU A 39 -9.30 -2.88 10.19
N GLY A 40 -8.84 -3.98 10.79
CA GLY A 40 -9.53 -5.27 10.73
C GLY A 40 -9.64 -5.79 9.29
N SER A 41 -10.85 -5.96 8.81
CA SER A 41 -11.15 -6.39 7.44
C SER A 41 -11.45 -5.23 6.47
N MET A 42 -11.14 -4.00 6.86
CA MET A 42 -11.32 -2.81 6.02
C MET A 42 -9.99 -2.28 5.53
N MET A 43 -9.95 -1.86 4.26
CA MET A 43 -8.87 -1.11 3.64
C MET A 43 -9.43 0.21 3.09
N VAL A 44 -8.77 1.33 3.39
CA VAL A 44 -9.13 2.64 2.83
C VAL A 44 -7.95 3.22 2.07
N ILE A 45 -8.21 3.68 0.84
CA ILE A 45 -7.21 4.27 -0.05
C ILE A 45 -7.68 5.63 -0.52
N GLY A 46 -6.89 6.66 -0.24
CA GLY A 46 -7.15 8.03 -0.70
C GLY A 46 -6.47 8.32 -2.03
N MET A 47 -7.25 8.73 -3.05
CA MET A 47 -6.73 9.03 -4.38
C MET A 47 -7.37 10.29 -4.98
N ARG A 48 -6.83 10.77 -6.11
CA ARG A 48 -7.48 11.84 -6.88
C ARG A 48 -8.69 11.29 -7.63
N THR A 49 -9.85 11.93 -7.48
CA THR A 49 -11.13 11.51 -8.11
C THR A 49 -11.03 11.27 -9.62
N LYS A 50 -10.29 12.11 -10.33
CA LYS A 50 -10.10 11.99 -11.80
C LYS A 50 -8.91 11.10 -12.20
N GLY A 51 -8.38 10.28 -11.31
CA GLY A 51 -7.32 9.32 -11.59
C GLY A 51 -7.83 8.10 -12.35
N ASN A 52 -7.03 7.54 -13.28
CA ASN A 52 -7.42 6.34 -14.04
C ASN A 52 -7.79 5.17 -13.10
N ALA A 53 -6.96 4.90 -12.10
CA ALA A 53 -7.21 3.83 -11.14
C ALA A 53 -8.56 3.99 -10.41
N VAL A 54 -8.92 5.22 -9.99
CA VAL A 54 -10.22 5.45 -9.35
C VAL A 54 -11.36 5.15 -10.31
N THR A 55 -11.26 5.61 -11.56
CA THR A 55 -12.28 5.35 -12.60
C THR A 55 -12.48 3.86 -12.82
N GLU A 56 -11.41 3.12 -13.01
CA GLU A 56 -11.46 1.67 -13.28
C GLU A 56 -11.92 0.89 -12.05
N ILE A 57 -11.40 1.21 -10.86
CA ILE A 57 -11.82 0.56 -9.60
C ILE A 57 -13.31 0.83 -9.31
N SER A 58 -13.78 2.06 -9.55
CA SER A 58 -15.20 2.39 -9.39
C SER A 58 -16.11 1.58 -10.31
N LYS A 59 -15.63 1.24 -11.50
CA LYS A 59 -16.35 0.49 -12.50
C LYS A 59 -16.35 -1.01 -12.21
N HIS A 60 -15.20 -1.55 -11.86
CA HIS A 60 -15.01 -2.99 -11.69
C HIS A 60 -15.23 -3.49 -10.25
N GLY A 61 -15.21 -2.61 -9.27
CA GLY A 61 -15.49 -2.94 -7.87
C GLY A 61 -14.38 -3.70 -7.14
N HIS A 62 -13.22 -3.89 -7.74
CA HIS A 62 -12.15 -4.71 -7.20
C HIS A 62 -10.80 -3.98 -7.26
N PHE A 63 -9.95 -4.25 -6.28
CA PHE A 63 -8.57 -3.79 -6.28
C PHE A 63 -7.68 -4.67 -5.41
N THR A 64 -6.36 -4.57 -5.61
CA THR A 64 -5.36 -5.20 -4.77
C THR A 64 -4.37 -4.17 -4.23
N VAL A 65 -3.84 -4.44 -3.04
CA VAL A 65 -2.73 -3.68 -2.45
C VAL A 65 -1.53 -4.59 -2.38
N ASN A 66 -0.47 -4.26 -3.11
CA ASN A 66 0.74 -5.06 -3.23
C ASN A 66 1.90 -4.29 -2.63
N ILE A 67 2.54 -4.82 -1.60
CA ILE A 67 3.58 -4.16 -0.83
C ILE A 67 4.95 -4.52 -1.39
N PRO A 68 5.69 -3.58 -2.03
CA PRO A 68 6.99 -3.85 -2.61
C PRO A 68 8.10 -3.92 -1.54
N ARG A 69 9.17 -4.64 -1.87
CA ARG A 69 10.47 -4.51 -1.20
C ARG A 69 11.30 -3.40 -1.84
N GLU A 70 12.39 -3.03 -1.18
CA GLU A 70 13.30 -1.95 -1.57
C GLU A 70 13.82 -2.05 -3.01
N HIS A 71 14.13 -3.25 -3.48
CA HIS A 71 14.67 -3.47 -4.82
C HIS A 71 13.71 -3.14 -5.97
N LEU A 72 12.41 -2.94 -5.66
CA LEU A 72 11.38 -2.53 -6.63
C LEU A 72 11.15 -1.02 -6.67
N LEU A 73 12.09 -0.21 -6.17
CA LEU A 73 11.88 1.25 -6.08
C LEU A 73 11.81 1.93 -7.46
N GLU A 74 12.52 1.43 -8.46
CA GLU A 74 12.45 1.93 -9.83
C GLU A 74 11.06 1.68 -10.43
N GLU A 75 10.50 0.48 -10.26
CA GLU A 75 9.17 0.11 -10.70
C GLU A 75 8.08 0.92 -9.98
N VAL A 76 8.30 1.22 -8.68
CA VAL A 76 7.44 2.11 -7.89
C VAL A 76 7.35 3.49 -8.54
N GLU A 77 8.47 4.06 -8.97
CA GLU A 77 8.48 5.36 -9.65
C GLU A 77 7.87 5.27 -11.05
N ILE A 78 8.22 4.27 -11.84
CA ILE A 78 7.65 4.05 -13.17
C ILE A 78 6.12 3.96 -13.09
N ALA A 79 5.59 3.14 -12.20
CA ALA A 79 4.14 2.98 -12.01
C ALA A 79 3.45 4.26 -11.51
N GLY A 80 4.15 5.07 -10.71
CA GLY A 80 3.63 6.31 -10.13
C GLY A 80 3.60 7.50 -11.09
N PHE A 81 4.58 7.60 -11.99
CA PHE A 81 4.76 8.78 -12.85
C PHE A 81 4.21 8.62 -14.27
N ASN A 82 3.82 7.42 -14.68
CA ASN A 82 3.31 7.14 -16.02
C ASN A 82 1.78 6.95 -16.02
N SER A 83 1.02 8.05 -16.04
CA SER A 83 -0.45 7.97 -16.06
C SER A 83 -0.98 7.38 -17.36
N ARG A 84 -2.02 6.54 -17.29
CA ARG A 84 -2.73 5.94 -18.45
C ARG A 84 -1.83 5.12 -19.39
N LYS A 85 -0.71 4.62 -18.92
CA LYS A 85 0.16 3.71 -19.65
C LYS A 85 0.00 2.29 -19.12
N ASP A 86 0.37 1.31 -19.92
CA ASP A 86 0.55 -0.06 -19.47
C ASP A 86 1.79 -0.14 -18.57
N LYS A 87 1.57 -0.23 -17.23
CA LYS A 87 2.67 -0.24 -16.27
C LYS A 87 3.32 -1.60 -16.16
N PHE A 88 2.60 -2.68 -16.41
CA PHE A 88 3.23 -4.00 -16.46
C PHE A 88 4.24 -4.09 -17.60
N ALA A 89 3.86 -3.61 -18.80
CA ALA A 89 4.79 -3.54 -19.93
C ALA A 89 5.98 -2.59 -19.67
N LEU A 90 5.77 -1.48 -18.95
CA LEU A 90 6.85 -0.52 -18.66
C LEU A 90 7.80 -0.96 -17.56
N THR A 91 7.31 -1.68 -16.56
CA THR A 91 8.12 -2.11 -15.41
C THR A 91 8.74 -3.49 -15.61
N GLY A 92 8.17 -4.31 -16.47
CA GLY A 92 8.53 -5.73 -16.59
C GLY A 92 8.00 -6.60 -15.44
N LEU A 93 7.23 -6.03 -14.50
CA LEU A 93 6.60 -6.78 -13.43
C LEU A 93 5.58 -7.76 -14.01
N THR A 94 5.41 -8.87 -13.32
CA THR A 94 4.44 -9.91 -13.65
C THR A 94 3.30 -9.94 -12.64
N TYR A 95 2.19 -10.57 -13.01
CA TYR A 95 1.05 -10.67 -12.10
C TYR A 95 0.30 -12.00 -12.24
N THR A 96 -0.40 -12.32 -11.18
CA THR A 96 -1.45 -13.36 -11.16
C THR A 96 -2.75 -12.67 -10.80
N VAL A 97 -3.86 -13.10 -11.40
CA VAL A 97 -5.20 -12.57 -11.06
C VAL A 97 -5.61 -13.09 -9.69
N GLY A 98 -6.18 -12.23 -8.87
CA GLY A 98 -6.66 -12.58 -7.53
C GLY A 98 -7.65 -13.73 -7.54
N GLU A 99 -7.69 -14.52 -6.47
CA GLU A 99 -8.62 -15.63 -6.33
C GLU A 99 -10.03 -15.17 -5.92
N THR A 100 -10.12 -14.07 -5.17
CA THR A 100 -11.39 -13.55 -4.65
C THR A 100 -11.83 -12.26 -5.33
N VAL A 101 -10.94 -11.63 -6.12
CA VAL A 101 -11.20 -10.38 -6.83
C VAL A 101 -10.63 -10.41 -8.24
N ASP A 102 -11.28 -9.74 -9.17
CA ASP A 102 -10.80 -9.57 -10.54
C ASP A 102 -9.84 -8.38 -10.64
N ALA A 103 -8.66 -8.52 -10.01
CA ALA A 103 -7.59 -7.52 -9.97
C ALA A 103 -6.21 -8.21 -9.83
N PRO A 104 -5.11 -7.60 -10.30
CA PRO A 104 -3.80 -8.25 -10.36
C PRO A 104 -3.08 -8.23 -9.00
N LEU A 105 -2.53 -9.38 -8.62
CA LEU A 105 -1.49 -9.51 -7.58
C LEU A 105 -0.13 -9.41 -8.27
N VAL A 106 0.73 -8.49 -7.84
CA VAL A 106 2.08 -8.33 -8.38
C VAL A 106 2.96 -9.45 -7.81
N ASN A 107 3.48 -10.33 -8.68
CA ASN A 107 4.20 -11.53 -8.25
C ASN A 107 5.50 -11.23 -7.51
N GLU A 108 6.15 -10.12 -7.80
CA GLU A 108 7.40 -9.68 -7.16
C GLU A 108 7.18 -9.02 -5.79
N CYS A 109 5.91 -8.80 -5.39
CA CYS A 109 5.56 -8.24 -4.08
C CYS A 109 5.33 -9.34 -3.04
N PRO A 110 6.05 -9.32 -1.90
CA PRO A 110 5.95 -10.38 -0.89
C PRO A 110 4.63 -10.39 -0.13
N ILE A 111 3.86 -9.31 -0.20
CA ILE A 111 2.55 -9.20 0.46
C ILE A 111 1.55 -8.61 -0.53
N SER A 112 0.42 -9.28 -0.68
CA SER A 112 -0.70 -8.79 -1.47
C SER A 112 -2.02 -8.93 -0.70
N ILE A 113 -2.91 -7.95 -0.87
CA ILE A 113 -4.19 -7.89 -0.19
C ILE A 113 -5.28 -7.71 -1.25
N GLU A 114 -6.22 -8.63 -1.31
CA GLU A 114 -7.37 -8.58 -2.21
C GLU A 114 -8.54 -7.84 -1.54
N CYS A 115 -9.16 -6.91 -2.27
CA CYS A 115 -10.20 -6.06 -1.73
C CYS A 115 -11.36 -5.88 -2.70
N GLU A 116 -12.57 -6.02 -2.18
CA GLU A 116 -13.83 -5.68 -2.84
C GLU A 116 -14.28 -4.28 -2.40
N VAL A 117 -14.64 -3.42 -3.34
CA VAL A 117 -15.12 -2.06 -3.04
C VAL A 117 -16.47 -2.11 -2.33
N VAL A 118 -16.55 -1.45 -1.19
CA VAL A 118 -17.79 -1.31 -0.41
C VAL A 118 -18.40 0.06 -0.64
N GLU A 119 -17.56 1.11 -0.66
CA GLU A 119 -18.02 2.48 -0.77
C GLU A 119 -16.95 3.39 -1.39
N LEU A 120 -17.39 4.41 -2.10
CA LEU A 120 -16.58 5.50 -2.64
C LEU A 120 -17.03 6.80 -2.02
N VAL A 121 -16.18 7.42 -1.22
CA VAL A 121 -16.48 8.69 -0.54
C VAL A 121 -15.71 9.82 -1.20
N GLU A 122 -16.40 10.66 -1.95
CA GLU A 122 -15.80 11.83 -2.57
C GLU A 122 -15.71 13.02 -1.62
N CYS A 123 -14.53 13.66 -1.58
CA CYS A 123 -14.29 14.89 -0.85
C CYS A 123 -13.54 15.88 -1.76
N GLY A 124 -14.28 16.74 -2.43
CA GLY A 124 -13.75 17.69 -3.42
C GLY A 124 -13.07 17.00 -4.61
N LYS A 125 -11.75 17.08 -4.68
CA LYS A 125 -10.94 16.45 -5.75
C LYS A 125 -10.32 15.11 -5.35
N LEU A 126 -10.71 14.59 -4.20
CA LEU A 126 -10.20 13.34 -3.64
C LEU A 126 -11.35 12.35 -3.45
N THR A 127 -11.06 11.08 -3.64
CA THR A 127 -11.96 9.96 -3.37
C THR A 127 -11.27 9.00 -2.41
N ASN A 128 -11.95 8.65 -1.33
CA ASN A 128 -11.59 7.51 -0.50
C ASN A 128 -12.31 6.28 -1.03
N ILE A 129 -11.53 5.29 -1.44
CA ILE A 129 -12.01 3.97 -1.82
C ILE A 129 -12.03 3.14 -0.54
N ILE A 130 -13.20 2.75 -0.08
CA ILE A 130 -13.37 1.88 1.09
C ILE A 130 -13.60 0.47 0.57
N GLY A 131 -12.69 -0.43 0.90
CA GLY A 131 -12.74 -1.83 0.48
C GLY A 131 -12.82 -2.78 1.67
N LYS A 132 -13.56 -3.88 1.49
CA LYS A 132 -13.52 -5.05 2.35
C LYS A 132 -12.36 -5.93 1.91
N VAL A 133 -11.49 -6.28 2.83
CA VAL A 133 -10.42 -7.25 2.59
C VAL A 133 -11.03 -8.64 2.50
N THR A 134 -10.85 -9.31 1.37
CA THR A 134 -11.35 -10.66 1.10
C THR A 134 -10.28 -11.72 1.29
N ARG A 135 -9.00 -11.38 0.99
CA ARG A 135 -7.87 -12.31 1.13
C ARG A 135 -6.57 -11.53 1.39
N ARG A 136 -5.64 -12.16 2.09
CA ARG A 136 -4.25 -11.72 2.25
C ARG A 136 -3.32 -12.84 1.82
N VAL A 137 -2.32 -12.49 1.03
CA VAL A 137 -1.28 -13.40 0.53
C VAL A 137 0.06 -12.87 1.01
N VAL A 138 0.88 -13.75 1.54
CA VAL A 138 2.21 -13.43 2.08
C VAL A 138 3.18 -14.50 1.59
N GLU A 139 4.39 -14.13 1.22
CA GLU A 139 5.46 -15.08 0.93
C GLU A 139 5.75 -15.96 2.15
N GLU A 140 6.00 -17.24 1.93
CA GLU A 140 6.18 -18.24 3.00
C GLU A 140 7.36 -17.91 3.90
N ASP A 141 8.44 -17.31 3.37
CA ASP A 141 9.62 -16.88 4.13
C ASP A 141 9.30 -15.77 5.16
N LEU A 142 8.19 -15.05 5.01
CA LEU A 142 7.70 -14.05 5.97
C LEU A 142 6.77 -14.63 7.04
N LEU A 143 6.54 -15.93 7.04
CA LEU A 143 5.78 -16.64 8.07
C LEU A 143 6.72 -17.50 8.92
N ASP A 144 6.43 -17.59 10.21
CA ASP A 144 7.12 -18.50 11.11
C ASP A 144 6.53 -19.93 11.05
N GLU A 145 7.07 -20.85 11.85
CA GLU A 145 6.61 -22.23 11.92
C GLU A 145 5.17 -22.42 12.40
N HIS A 146 4.57 -21.38 12.99
CA HIS A 146 3.17 -21.34 13.43
C HIS A 146 2.25 -20.64 12.42
N GLY A 147 2.82 -20.12 11.33
CA GLY A 147 2.11 -19.33 10.33
C GLY A 147 1.88 -17.87 10.74
N ASP A 148 2.56 -17.39 11.79
CA ASP A 148 2.49 -16.00 12.22
C ASP A 148 3.46 -15.12 11.40
N PHE A 149 3.04 -13.89 11.10
CA PHE A 149 3.83 -12.96 10.31
C PHE A 149 5.06 -12.44 11.06
N LYS A 150 6.24 -12.61 10.46
CA LYS A 150 7.53 -12.13 10.97
C LYS A 150 7.69 -10.61 10.81
N GLY A 151 6.80 -9.85 11.42
CA GLY A 151 6.74 -8.40 11.24
C GLY A 151 7.99 -7.63 11.69
N SER A 152 8.89 -8.23 12.49
CA SER A 152 10.18 -7.64 12.86
C SER A 152 11.25 -7.78 11.76
N GLU A 153 11.05 -8.68 10.81
CA GLU A 153 12.00 -8.99 9.73
C GLU A 153 11.59 -8.34 8.40
N PHE A 154 10.33 -7.88 8.29
CA PHE A 154 9.82 -7.24 7.09
C PHE A 154 10.07 -5.73 7.11
N SER A 155 10.74 -5.21 6.07
CA SER A 155 11.05 -3.79 5.91
C SER A 155 10.35 -3.22 4.66
N PRO A 156 9.14 -2.67 4.81
CA PRO A 156 8.45 -1.99 3.72
C PRO A 156 9.08 -0.62 3.45
N ILE A 157 8.82 -0.08 2.26
CA ILE A 157 9.19 1.29 1.91
C ILE A 157 8.21 2.26 2.56
N SER A 158 8.70 3.32 3.17
CA SER A 158 7.88 4.44 3.63
C SER A 158 8.16 5.72 2.85
N TYR A 159 7.21 6.66 2.91
CA TYR A 159 7.22 7.91 2.16
C TYR A 159 7.09 9.09 3.12
N ILE A 160 8.05 10.03 3.05
CA ILE A 160 8.12 11.18 3.94
C ILE A 160 8.44 12.46 3.16
N GLY A 161 7.95 13.61 3.63
CA GLY A 161 8.29 14.91 3.07
C GLY A 161 7.08 15.82 2.89
N ASP A 162 7.23 16.84 2.05
CA ASP A 162 6.21 17.85 1.80
C ASP A 162 6.08 18.22 0.30
N GLY A 163 5.61 19.42 0.04
CA GLY A 163 5.49 19.95 -1.33
C GLY A 163 6.82 20.26 -2.01
N SER A 164 7.90 20.47 -1.25
CA SER A 164 9.22 20.88 -1.75
C SER A 164 10.20 19.73 -1.92
N GLY A 165 10.13 18.74 -1.04
CA GLY A 165 10.99 17.57 -1.10
C GLY A 165 10.30 16.34 -0.55
N ARG A 166 10.41 15.22 -1.25
CA ARG A 166 9.80 13.94 -0.91
C ARG A 166 10.82 12.83 -1.05
N TYR A 167 10.84 11.95 -0.06
CA TYR A 167 11.88 10.93 0.08
C TYR A 167 11.25 9.59 0.41
N TYR A 168 11.79 8.52 -0.16
CA TYR A 168 11.57 7.17 0.33
C TYR A 168 12.46 6.93 1.54
N ARG A 169 11.95 6.20 2.52
CA ARG A 169 12.67 5.81 3.72
C ARG A 169 12.52 4.31 3.92
N TYR A 170 13.60 3.70 4.32
CA TYR A 170 13.66 2.31 4.70
C TYR A 170 13.62 2.21 6.22
N TYR A 171 13.10 1.11 6.72
CA TYR A 171 13.16 0.81 8.14
C TYR A 171 14.53 0.24 8.46
N ASN A 172 15.02 0.48 9.68
CA ASN A 172 16.22 -0.17 10.19
C ASN A 172 15.85 -1.49 10.86
N ASP A 173 16.84 -2.33 11.15
CA ASP A 173 16.65 -3.66 11.74
C ASP A 173 16.21 -3.64 13.20
N HIS A 174 15.97 -2.45 13.77
CA HIS A 174 15.56 -2.29 15.17
C HIS A 174 14.05 -2.32 15.31
N ALA A 175 13.52 -3.42 15.82
CA ALA A 175 12.09 -3.60 16.11
C ALA A 175 11.86 -3.84 17.62
N ILE A 176 10.80 -3.25 18.14
CA ILE A 176 10.37 -3.45 19.54
C ILE A 176 8.96 -4.00 19.52
N LYS A 177 8.77 -5.18 20.15
CA LYS A 177 7.44 -5.80 20.23
C LYS A 177 6.48 -4.89 21.02
N MET A 178 5.34 -4.59 20.41
CA MET A 178 4.30 -3.78 21.05
C MET A 178 3.89 -4.36 22.41
N GLY A 179 3.78 -3.51 23.42
CA GLY A 179 3.43 -3.90 24.81
C GLY A 179 4.61 -4.33 25.67
N SER A 180 5.80 -4.62 25.10
CA SER A 180 6.96 -5.07 25.89
C SER A 180 7.46 -4.03 26.90
N LEU A 181 7.39 -2.73 26.55
CA LEU A 181 7.82 -1.63 27.42
C LEU A 181 6.90 -1.46 28.65
N ILE A 182 5.61 -1.74 28.51
CA ILE A 182 4.65 -1.67 29.62
C ILE A 182 4.84 -2.85 30.58
N LYS A 183 5.18 -4.04 30.09
CA LYS A 183 5.49 -5.21 30.92
C LYS A 183 6.72 -4.95 31.78
N LYS A 184 7.81 -4.41 31.22
CA LYS A 184 9.02 -4.04 31.98
C LYS A 184 8.74 -3.07 33.13
N LYS A 185 7.83 -2.11 32.96
CA LYS A 185 7.47 -1.15 33.99
C LYS A 185 6.74 -1.81 35.17
N LYS A 186 5.81 -2.71 34.90
CA LYS A 186 5.06 -3.46 35.94
C LYS A 186 5.94 -4.42 36.74
N ASP A 187 7.01 -4.95 36.14
CA ASP A 187 7.96 -5.83 36.82
C ASP A 187 8.97 -5.07 37.69
N LEU A 188 9.18 -3.77 37.44
CA LEU A 188 10.01 -2.88 38.25
C LEU A 188 9.26 -2.24 39.45
N GLU A 189 7.93 -2.27 39.43
CA GLU A 189 7.05 -1.74 40.49
C GLU A 189 6.58 -2.84 41.50
N LYS A 190 7.07 -4.09 41.33
CA LYS A 190 6.90 -5.21 42.25
C LYS A 190 8.18 -5.46 43.05
#